data_5cfc358f213e35117f636fcd0d709802
#
_entry.id   5cfc358f213e35117f636fcd0d709802
#
_cell.length_a   1.000
_cell.length_b   1.000
_cell.length_c   1.000
_cell.angle_alpha   90.00
_cell.angle_beta   90.00
_cell.angle_gamma   90.00
#
_symmetry.space_group_name_H-M   'P 1'
#
loop_
_entity.id
_entity.type
_entity.pdbx_description
1 polymer ?
#
loop_
_entity_poly.entity_id
_entity_poly.type
_entity_poly.pdbx_seq_one_letter_code
_entity_poly.pdbx_strand_id
1 'polypeptide(L)'
;PEYAGDGVLQGWRDLALRFHGSLACELGAAFDEMFELAEFRHSRFAWLRHAIRQRRIVARHATVLLCAPGWHWNPMISSLARDFRQAEHVRIISAYFLPTRRVLHAVRKAARRGAKVQLILAAKSDVPLIGLATQGLYHRLLKDGVEIYEYQPQVLHAKLIIVNGNIIYAGSANLDVRSLHLNYELQLRVDNKPFAREAADIFTGDLKHCRRIELKAWLKARRWWQRVIGAVAYFMLARLDPYVASRSWRR
;
A
#
# COMPACT_ATOMS: atom_id res chain seq x y z
N PRO A 1 -19.82 -3.60 11.43
CA PRO A 1 -20.79 -3.10 10.44
C PRO A 1 -20.09 -2.47 9.23
N GLU A 2 -18.96 -1.72 9.43
CA GLU A 2 -18.26 -0.98 8.36
C GLU A 2 -17.74 -1.87 7.24
N TYR A 3 -17.26 -3.08 7.55
CA TYR A 3 -16.72 -4.01 6.55
C TYR A 3 -17.85 -4.78 5.80
N ALA A 4 -18.82 -5.28 6.54
CA ALA A 4 -19.85 -6.14 5.95
C ALA A 4 -21.02 -5.35 5.33
N GLY A 5 -21.22 -4.11 5.78
CA GLY A 5 -22.47 -3.38 5.50
C GLY A 5 -23.65 -3.93 6.28
N ASP A 6 -24.76 -3.25 6.22
CA ASP A 6 -26.00 -3.57 6.95
C ASP A 6 -27.23 -3.72 6.03
N GLY A 7 -27.00 -3.88 4.74
CA GLY A 7 -28.08 -3.94 3.73
C GLY A 7 -28.60 -2.55 3.30
N VAL A 8 -28.31 -1.51 4.04
CA VAL A 8 -28.63 -0.10 3.73
C VAL A 8 -27.39 0.66 3.32
N LEU A 9 -26.29 0.48 4.08
CA LEU A 9 -24.99 1.04 3.78
C LEU A 9 -24.11 -0.02 3.12
N GLN A 10 -23.52 0.31 1.99
CA GLN A 10 -22.53 -0.55 1.35
C GLN A 10 -21.31 -0.67 2.27
N GLY A 11 -20.92 -1.89 2.60
CA GLY A 11 -19.70 -2.15 3.36
C GLY A 11 -18.44 -1.70 2.61
N TRP A 12 -17.30 -1.80 3.24
CA TRP A 12 -16.03 -1.45 2.62
C TRP A 12 -15.64 -2.47 1.54
N ARG A 13 -15.03 -1.98 0.45
CA ARG A 13 -14.43 -2.84 -0.57
C ARG A 13 -13.07 -3.31 -0.08
N ASP A 14 -13.00 -4.52 0.45
CA ASP A 14 -11.75 -5.12 0.93
C ASP A 14 -11.44 -6.45 0.24
N LEU A 15 -10.28 -7.01 0.50
CA LEU A 15 -9.79 -8.28 -0.02
C LEU A 15 -9.39 -9.18 1.15
N ALA A 16 -9.82 -10.45 1.08
CA ALA A 16 -9.38 -11.49 1.98
C ALA A 16 -8.62 -12.57 1.21
N LEU A 17 -7.61 -13.17 1.84
CA LEU A 17 -6.84 -14.27 1.30
C LEU A 17 -7.06 -15.51 2.16
N ARG A 18 -7.29 -16.66 1.51
CA ARG A 18 -7.39 -17.96 2.18
C ARG A 18 -6.10 -18.75 1.91
N PHE A 19 -5.51 -19.29 2.97
CA PHE A 19 -4.30 -20.09 2.93
C PHE A 19 -4.55 -21.48 3.46
N HIS A 20 -3.81 -22.44 2.91
CA HIS A 20 -3.83 -23.84 3.34
C HIS A 20 -2.38 -24.37 3.41
N GLY A 21 -2.19 -25.43 4.21
CA GLY A 21 -0.92 -26.15 4.30
C GLY A 21 0.16 -25.40 5.12
N SER A 22 1.43 -25.65 4.81
CA SER A 22 2.57 -25.13 5.57
C SER A 22 2.61 -23.61 5.69
N LEU A 23 2.14 -22.89 4.65
CA LEU A 23 2.10 -21.43 4.69
C LEU A 23 1.14 -20.91 5.77
N ALA A 24 0.04 -21.61 6.05
CA ALA A 24 -0.88 -21.23 7.13
C ALA A 24 -0.20 -21.37 8.50
N CYS A 25 0.59 -22.43 8.71
CA CYS A 25 1.37 -22.61 9.94
C CYS A 25 2.44 -21.51 10.11
N GLU A 26 3.15 -21.14 9.03
CA GLU A 26 4.14 -20.07 9.05
C GLU A 26 3.50 -18.72 9.38
N LEU A 27 2.32 -18.46 8.83
CA LEU A 27 1.55 -17.23 9.12
C LEU A 27 1.05 -17.21 10.57
N GLY A 28 0.59 -18.35 11.10
CA GLY A 28 0.20 -18.48 12.50
C GLY A 28 1.36 -18.18 13.44
N ALA A 29 2.51 -18.83 13.22
CA ALA A 29 3.71 -18.58 14.01
C ALA A 29 4.20 -17.12 13.93
N ALA A 30 4.10 -16.50 12.76
CA ALA A 30 4.44 -15.10 12.58
C ALA A 30 3.46 -14.17 13.31
N PHE A 31 2.18 -14.52 13.34
CA PHE A 31 1.16 -13.77 14.10
C PHE A 31 1.43 -13.84 15.60
N ASP A 32 1.62 -15.05 16.14
CA ASP A 32 1.88 -15.26 17.57
C ASP A 32 3.11 -14.45 18.02
N GLU A 33 4.18 -14.49 17.25
CA GLU A 33 5.38 -13.70 17.51
C GLU A 33 5.13 -12.19 17.48
N MET A 34 4.35 -11.69 16.51
CA MET A 34 4.00 -10.28 16.44
C MET A 34 3.05 -9.87 17.56
N PHE A 35 2.14 -10.76 17.97
CA PHE A 35 1.22 -10.54 19.09
C PHE A 35 1.95 -10.40 20.42
N GLU A 36 2.86 -11.33 20.72
CA GLU A 36 3.74 -11.24 21.90
C GLU A 36 4.53 -9.92 21.95
N LEU A 37 4.97 -9.43 20.77
CA LEU A 37 5.67 -8.15 20.69
C LEU A 37 4.79 -6.95 20.98
N ALA A 38 3.53 -7.00 20.59
CA ALA A 38 2.58 -5.91 20.79
C ALA A 38 2.24 -5.73 22.26
N GLU A 39 2.25 -6.79 23.06
CA GLU A 39 1.99 -6.75 24.50
C GLU A 39 3.12 -6.09 25.32
N PHE A 40 4.36 -6.12 24.84
CA PHE A 40 5.54 -5.55 25.53
C PHE A 40 5.65 -4.03 25.37
N ARG A 41 4.68 -3.28 25.90
CA ARG A 41 4.58 -1.81 25.76
C ARG A 41 5.71 -1.00 26.41
N HIS A 42 6.53 -1.55 27.33
CA HIS A 42 7.38 -0.73 28.24
C HIS A 42 8.85 -1.14 28.38
N SER A 43 9.40 -1.93 27.46
CA SER A 43 10.83 -2.27 27.54
C SER A 43 11.68 -1.19 26.86
N ARG A 44 12.64 -0.60 27.61
CA ARG A 44 13.67 0.33 27.11
C ARG A 44 14.47 -0.22 25.90
N PHE A 45 14.44 -1.53 25.66
CA PHE A 45 15.10 -2.21 24.55
C PHE A 45 14.10 -2.71 23.47
N ALA A 46 12.84 -2.30 23.51
CA ALA A 46 11.84 -2.72 22.52
C ALA A 46 12.30 -2.41 21.09
N TRP A 47 12.94 -1.26 20.87
CA TRP A 47 13.44 -0.84 19.55
C TRP A 47 14.50 -1.80 18.99
N LEU A 48 15.38 -2.39 19.84
CA LEU A 48 16.40 -3.35 19.41
C LEU A 48 15.75 -4.66 18.94
N ARG A 49 14.72 -5.11 19.63
CA ARG A 49 13.95 -6.31 19.26
C ARG A 49 13.14 -6.09 17.99
N HIS A 50 12.59 -4.89 17.78
CA HIS A 50 11.86 -4.52 16.55
C HIS A 50 12.77 -4.54 15.32
N ALA A 51 13.99 -4.06 15.41
CA ALA A 51 14.96 -4.09 14.31
C ALA A 51 15.35 -5.52 13.88
N ILE A 52 15.39 -6.46 14.82
CA ILE A 52 15.77 -7.87 14.57
C ILE A 52 14.65 -8.65 13.87
N ARG A 53 13.40 -8.18 13.90
CA ARG A 53 12.21 -8.94 13.49
C ARG A 53 11.57 -8.52 12.16
N GLN A 54 12.08 -7.47 11.52
CA GLN A 54 11.77 -7.24 10.11
C GLN A 54 12.43 -8.33 9.29
N ARG A 55 11.66 -9.29 8.81
CA ARG A 55 12.21 -10.47 8.14
C ARG A 55 11.36 -10.92 6.97
N ARG A 56 11.96 -11.82 6.18
CA ARG A 56 11.30 -12.57 5.13
C ARG A 56 11.26 -14.03 5.53
N ILE A 57 10.07 -14.63 5.43
CA ILE A 57 9.91 -16.08 5.53
C ILE A 57 9.66 -16.57 4.11
N VAL A 58 10.57 -17.39 3.59
CA VAL A 58 10.50 -17.85 2.20
C VAL A 58 9.92 -19.26 2.18
N ALA A 59 8.73 -19.39 1.56
CA ALA A 59 8.12 -20.65 1.20
C ALA A 59 8.29 -20.88 -0.33
N ARG A 60 7.92 -22.07 -0.82
CA ARG A 60 8.17 -22.52 -2.22
C ARG A 60 7.74 -21.49 -3.29
N HIS A 61 6.57 -20.89 -3.16
CA HIS A 61 6.02 -19.91 -4.12
C HIS A 61 5.58 -18.60 -3.48
N ALA A 62 5.86 -18.44 -2.19
CA ALA A 62 5.44 -17.30 -1.42
C ALA A 62 6.54 -16.80 -0.50
N THR A 63 6.54 -15.52 -0.21
CA THR A 63 7.41 -14.91 0.78
C THR A 63 6.55 -14.07 1.71
N VAL A 64 6.53 -14.40 2.99
CA VAL A 64 5.93 -13.55 4.01
C VAL A 64 6.91 -12.44 4.33
N LEU A 65 6.45 -11.20 4.22
CA LEU A 65 7.21 -10.00 4.52
C LEU A 65 6.64 -9.41 5.81
N LEU A 66 7.34 -9.60 6.91
CA LEU A 66 6.98 -9.04 8.20
C LEU A 66 7.61 -7.66 8.33
N CYS A 67 6.78 -6.65 8.44
CA CYS A 67 7.18 -5.27 8.68
C CYS A 67 6.92 -4.93 10.13
N ALA A 68 7.86 -4.26 10.77
CA ALA A 68 7.75 -3.78 12.14
C ALA A 68 8.17 -2.30 12.19
N PRO A 69 7.80 -1.57 13.24
CA PRO A 69 8.22 -0.18 13.41
C PRO A 69 9.73 -0.01 13.31
N GLY A 70 10.17 0.95 12.50
CA GLY A 70 11.59 1.27 12.31
C GLY A 70 11.89 1.93 10.97
N TRP A 71 13.00 2.69 10.93
CA TRP A 71 13.42 3.45 9.75
C TRP A 71 14.56 2.79 8.97
N HIS A 72 15.03 1.64 9.42
CA HIS A 72 16.12 0.92 8.80
C HIS A 72 15.68 0.14 7.55
N TRP A 73 16.04 -1.10 7.46
CA TRP A 73 15.63 -1.94 6.34
C TRP A 73 14.17 -2.38 6.47
N ASN A 74 13.40 -2.27 5.39
CA ASN A 74 12.02 -2.76 5.33
C ASN A 74 11.90 -3.79 4.19
N PRO A 75 11.44 -5.03 4.48
CA PRO A 75 11.39 -6.11 3.50
C PRO A 75 10.40 -5.83 2.36
N MET A 76 9.28 -5.16 2.62
CA MET A 76 8.29 -4.80 1.61
C MET A 76 8.84 -3.74 0.66
N ILE A 77 9.40 -2.64 1.18
CA ILE A 77 10.00 -1.57 0.37
C ILE A 77 11.09 -2.14 -0.55
N SER A 78 11.92 -3.02 -0.01
CA SER A 78 13.03 -3.63 -0.74
C SER A 78 12.53 -4.57 -1.84
N SER A 79 11.48 -5.36 -1.58
CA SER A 79 10.88 -6.26 -2.55
C SER A 79 10.17 -5.49 -3.65
N LEU A 80 9.36 -4.49 -3.32
CA LEU A 80 8.68 -3.64 -4.30
C LEU A 80 9.67 -2.88 -5.20
N ALA A 81 10.71 -2.29 -4.61
CA ALA A 81 11.72 -1.57 -5.39
C ALA A 81 12.49 -2.49 -6.35
N ARG A 82 12.71 -3.76 -5.96
CA ARG A 82 13.32 -4.76 -6.83
C ARG A 82 12.39 -5.15 -7.98
N ASP A 83 11.14 -5.52 -7.65
CA ASP A 83 10.21 -6.07 -8.64
C ASP A 83 9.73 -4.97 -9.62
N PHE A 84 9.58 -3.72 -9.17
CA PHE A 84 9.26 -2.59 -10.07
C PHE A 84 10.41 -2.18 -11.00
N ARG A 85 11.66 -2.54 -10.67
CA ARG A 85 12.82 -2.18 -11.51
C ARG A 85 12.74 -2.76 -12.91
N GLN A 86 12.18 -3.96 -13.04
CA GLN A 86 12.07 -4.70 -14.32
C GLN A 86 10.62 -4.88 -14.75
N ALA A 87 9.68 -4.20 -14.08
CA ALA A 87 8.28 -4.34 -14.40
C ALA A 87 7.94 -3.71 -15.75
N GLU A 88 7.15 -4.42 -16.55
CA GLU A 88 6.47 -3.94 -17.76
C GLU A 88 5.02 -3.56 -17.44
N HIS A 89 4.41 -4.27 -16.51
CA HIS A 89 3.06 -4.03 -16.04
C HIS A 89 3.01 -4.01 -14.51
N VAL A 90 2.44 -2.93 -13.95
CA VAL A 90 2.20 -2.78 -12.51
C VAL A 90 0.75 -2.34 -12.31
N ARG A 91 0.00 -3.10 -11.52
CA ARG A 91 -1.37 -2.77 -11.10
C ARG A 91 -1.40 -2.67 -9.60
N ILE A 92 -1.95 -1.60 -9.07
CA ILE A 92 -1.99 -1.32 -7.63
C ILE A 92 -3.41 -0.93 -7.24
N ILE A 93 -3.96 -1.61 -6.23
CA ILE A 93 -5.12 -1.15 -5.46
C ILE A 93 -4.60 -0.75 -4.08
N SER A 94 -4.88 0.45 -3.64
CA SER A 94 -4.47 0.91 -2.32
C SER A 94 -5.50 1.85 -1.72
N ALA A 95 -5.89 1.58 -0.48
CA ALA A 95 -6.75 2.47 0.29
C ALA A 95 -6.07 3.83 0.52
N TYR A 96 -4.81 3.79 0.98
CA TYR A 96 -3.98 4.97 1.22
C TYR A 96 -2.72 4.91 0.38
N PHE A 97 -2.46 5.96 -0.38
CA PHE A 97 -1.30 6.04 -1.27
C PHE A 97 -0.46 7.28 -0.96
N LEU A 98 0.35 7.17 0.09
CA LEU A 98 1.35 8.16 0.51
C LEU A 98 2.73 7.50 0.61
N PRO A 99 3.25 6.95 -0.49
CA PRO A 99 4.39 6.04 -0.47
C PRO A 99 5.67 6.72 0.00
N THR A 100 6.57 5.92 0.57
CA THR A 100 7.93 6.35 0.86
C THR A 100 8.63 6.85 -0.41
N ARG A 101 9.67 7.69 -0.25
CA ARG A 101 10.44 8.20 -1.41
C ARG A 101 10.92 7.08 -2.33
N ARG A 102 11.36 5.96 -1.75
CA ARG A 102 11.90 4.82 -2.49
C ARG A 102 10.83 4.13 -3.33
N VAL A 103 9.65 3.88 -2.76
CA VAL A 103 8.52 3.28 -3.47
C VAL A 103 7.97 4.24 -4.53
N LEU A 104 7.75 5.50 -4.19
CA LEU A 104 7.29 6.52 -5.14
C LEU A 104 8.25 6.66 -6.33
N HIS A 105 9.57 6.69 -6.06
CA HIS A 105 10.58 6.74 -7.10
C HIS A 105 10.54 5.50 -8.00
N ALA A 106 10.36 4.29 -7.42
CA ALA A 106 10.29 3.06 -8.17
C ALA A 106 9.06 3.01 -9.10
N VAL A 107 7.87 3.39 -8.60
CA VAL A 107 6.63 3.52 -9.39
C VAL A 107 6.82 4.49 -10.56
N ARG A 108 7.29 5.70 -10.29
CA ARG A 108 7.51 6.74 -11.30
C ARG A 108 8.59 6.35 -12.31
N LYS A 109 9.67 5.71 -11.86
CA LYS A 109 10.74 5.23 -12.73
C LYS A 109 10.26 4.13 -13.66
N ALA A 110 9.42 3.20 -13.18
CA ALA A 110 8.80 2.18 -14.02
C ALA A 110 7.95 2.80 -15.12
N ALA A 111 7.04 3.73 -14.78
CA ALA A 111 6.19 4.42 -15.75
C ALA A 111 7.01 5.21 -16.79
N ARG A 112 8.00 5.99 -16.37
CA ARG A 112 8.88 6.75 -17.28
C ARG A 112 9.71 5.85 -18.21
N ARG A 113 9.95 4.61 -17.84
CA ARG A 113 10.62 3.61 -18.69
C ARG A 113 9.67 2.97 -19.71
N GLY A 114 8.37 3.29 -19.68
CA GLY A 114 7.36 2.74 -20.57
C GLY A 114 6.54 1.60 -19.97
N ALA A 115 6.76 1.22 -18.71
CA ALA A 115 5.91 0.25 -18.06
C ALA A 115 4.47 0.80 -17.91
N LYS A 116 3.47 -0.06 -18.15
CA LYS A 116 2.07 0.27 -17.88
C LYS A 116 1.81 0.21 -16.38
N VAL A 117 1.69 1.36 -15.73
CA VAL A 117 1.44 1.47 -14.29
C VAL A 117 0.04 2.01 -14.06
N GLN A 118 -0.83 1.22 -13.40
CA GLN A 118 -2.21 1.53 -13.11
C GLN A 118 -2.45 1.55 -11.61
N LEU A 119 -3.03 2.64 -11.10
CA LEU A 119 -3.39 2.81 -9.70
C LEU A 119 -4.91 2.93 -9.57
N ILE A 120 -5.53 2.05 -8.77
CA ILE A 120 -6.89 2.23 -8.26
C ILE A 120 -6.78 2.76 -6.83
N LEU A 121 -7.33 3.95 -6.62
CA LEU A 121 -7.30 4.69 -5.36
C LEU A 121 -8.72 5.01 -4.90
N ALA A 122 -8.90 5.28 -3.62
CA ALA A 122 -10.20 5.63 -3.07
C ALA A 122 -10.67 7.02 -3.57
N ALA A 123 -11.86 7.11 -4.18
CA ALA A 123 -12.51 8.39 -4.44
C ALA A 123 -13.03 9.02 -3.15
N LYS A 124 -13.54 8.18 -2.26
CA LYS A 124 -14.00 8.53 -0.91
C LYS A 124 -13.07 7.87 0.10
N SER A 125 -12.34 8.66 0.86
CA SER A 125 -11.48 8.18 1.94
C SER A 125 -12.22 8.36 3.27
N ASP A 126 -12.14 7.36 4.14
CA ASP A 126 -12.53 7.44 5.55
C ASP A 126 -11.70 8.48 6.33
N VAL A 127 -10.50 8.80 5.83
CA VAL A 127 -9.64 9.88 6.33
C VAL A 127 -9.45 10.96 5.25
N PRO A 128 -10.27 12.03 5.24
CA PRO A 128 -10.27 13.05 4.16
C PRO A 128 -8.89 13.69 3.90
N LEU A 129 -8.11 13.88 4.96
CA LEU A 129 -6.78 14.47 4.85
C LEU A 129 -5.79 13.58 4.06
N ILE A 130 -5.91 12.25 4.18
CA ILE A 130 -5.13 11.29 3.40
C ILE A 130 -5.53 11.37 1.92
N GLY A 131 -6.82 11.45 1.64
CA GLY A 131 -7.33 11.64 0.27
C GLY A 131 -6.77 12.91 -0.38
N LEU A 132 -6.79 14.03 0.36
CA LEU A 132 -6.22 15.30 -0.10
C LEU A 132 -4.72 15.22 -0.37
N ALA A 133 -3.96 14.59 0.53
CA ALA A 133 -2.52 14.39 0.39
C ALA A 133 -2.18 13.47 -0.80
N THR A 134 -2.95 12.39 -0.99
CA THR A 134 -2.81 11.49 -2.14
C THR A 134 -3.01 12.24 -3.46
N GLN A 135 -4.02 13.10 -3.53
CA GLN A 135 -4.28 13.96 -4.69
C GLN A 135 -3.14 14.96 -4.96
N GLY A 136 -2.37 15.33 -3.93
CA GLY A 136 -1.14 16.14 -4.09
C GLY A 136 -0.06 15.46 -4.94
N LEU A 137 -0.12 14.13 -5.09
CA LEU A 137 0.79 13.36 -5.95
C LEU A 137 0.32 13.22 -7.40
N TYR A 138 -0.98 13.44 -7.69
CA TYR A 138 -1.57 13.12 -9.00
C TYR A 138 -0.84 13.80 -10.16
N HIS A 139 -0.54 15.09 -10.04
CA HIS A 139 0.15 15.81 -11.11
C HIS A 139 1.48 15.15 -11.49
N ARG A 140 2.27 14.73 -10.49
CA ARG A 140 3.58 14.10 -10.72
C ARG A 140 3.45 12.72 -11.32
N LEU A 141 2.49 11.92 -10.83
CA LEU A 141 2.25 10.56 -11.29
C LEU A 141 1.71 10.55 -12.73
N LEU A 142 0.69 11.36 -13.02
CA LEU A 142 0.09 11.48 -14.35
C LEU A 142 1.09 12.01 -15.38
N LYS A 143 1.95 12.98 -15.00
CA LYS A 143 3.01 13.50 -15.88
C LYS A 143 4.06 12.43 -16.22
N ASP A 144 4.32 11.50 -15.31
CA ASP A 144 5.25 10.40 -15.55
C ASP A 144 4.61 9.20 -16.29
N GLY A 145 3.33 9.30 -16.69
CA GLY A 145 2.61 8.27 -17.44
C GLY A 145 1.89 7.22 -16.60
N VAL A 146 1.76 7.45 -15.28
CA VAL A 146 0.95 6.58 -14.41
C VAL A 146 -0.53 6.83 -14.68
N GLU A 147 -1.30 5.77 -14.92
CA GLU A 147 -2.75 5.82 -15.03
C GLU A 147 -3.38 5.79 -13.63
N ILE A 148 -4.21 6.76 -13.32
CA ILE A 148 -4.90 6.88 -12.03
C ILE A 148 -6.40 6.70 -12.23
N TYR A 149 -6.99 5.85 -11.38
CA TYR A 149 -8.40 5.52 -11.36
C TYR A 149 -8.94 5.69 -9.95
N GLU A 150 -10.03 6.41 -9.78
CA GLU A 150 -10.71 6.60 -8.50
C GLU A 150 -11.92 5.69 -8.40
N TYR A 151 -11.90 4.75 -7.47
CA TYR A 151 -13.00 3.83 -7.17
C TYR A 151 -14.18 4.59 -6.54
N GLN A 152 -15.37 4.49 -7.16
CA GLN A 152 -16.50 5.37 -6.84
C GLN A 152 -17.50 4.80 -5.82
N PRO A 153 -17.85 3.47 -5.83
CA PRO A 153 -19.06 3.01 -5.15
C PRO A 153 -19.02 3.19 -3.62
N GLN A 154 -17.97 2.73 -2.97
CA GLN A 154 -17.86 2.66 -1.51
C GLN A 154 -16.43 2.97 -1.05
N VAL A 155 -16.19 2.93 0.25
CA VAL A 155 -14.83 3.10 0.79
C VAL A 155 -13.96 1.93 0.29
N LEU A 156 -12.88 2.26 -0.40
CA LEU A 156 -11.90 1.29 -0.85
C LEU A 156 -10.90 1.02 0.28
N HIS A 157 -10.83 -0.22 0.76
CA HIS A 157 -9.88 -0.63 1.79
C HIS A 157 -8.96 -1.78 1.35
N ALA A 158 -9.12 -2.26 0.13
CA ALA A 158 -8.29 -3.32 -0.47
C ALA A 158 -6.83 -2.89 -0.68
N LYS A 159 -5.89 -3.83 -0.50
CA LYS A 159 -4.46 -3.65 -0.72
C LYS A 159 -3.97 -4.79 -1.61
N LEU A 160 -3.71 -4.48 -2.87
CA LEU A 160 -3.28 -5.45 -3.88
C LEU A 160 -2.27 -4.82 -4.82
N ILE A 161 -1.17 -5.53 -5.09
CA ILE A 161 -0.22 -5.14 -6.13
C ILE A 161 0.03 -6.36 -7.02
N ILE A 162 -0.03 -6.16 -8.33
CA ILE A 162 0.25 -7.20 -9.32
C ILE A 162 1.37 -6.68 -10.22
N VAL A 163 2.43 -7.47 -10.37
CA VAL A 163 3.58 -7.14 -11.22
C VAL A 163 3.71 -8.20 -12.31
N ASN A 164 3.77 -7.79 -13.55
CA ASN A 164 3.96 -8.61 -14.76
C ASN A 164 2.98 -9.80 -14.89
N GLY A 165 1.86 -9.79 -14.16
CA GLY A 165 0.86 -10.85 -14.20
C GLY A 165 1.31 -12.18 -13.60
N ASN A 166 2.35 -12.20 -12.78
CA ASN A 166 2.84 -13.38 -12.08
C ASN A 166 3.15 -13.13 -10.59
N ILE A 167 3.54 -11.91 -10.21
CA ILE A 167 3.85 -11.56 -8.82
C ILE A 167 2.70 -10.79 -8.22
N ILE A 168 2.28 -11.19 -7.02
CA ILE A 168 1.22 -10.54 -6.26
C ILE A 168 1.77 -10.13 -4.90
N TYR A 169 1.36 -8.95 -4.46
CA TYR A 169 1.47 -8.53 -3.07
C TYR A 169 0.07 -8.29 -2.52
N ALA A 170 -0.27 -8.95 -1.42
CA ALA A 170 -1.51 -8.73 -0.70
C ALA A 170 -1.30 -8.95 0.80
N GLY A 171 -2.00 -8.19 1.63
CA GLY A 171 -1.88 -8.24 3.09
C GLY A 171 -2.43 -6.98 3.75
N SER A 172 -1.95 -6.66 4.95
CA SER A 172 -2.46 -5.55 5.75
C SER A 172 -1.88 -4.19 5.35
N ALA A 173 -0.68 -4.15 4.74
CA ALA A 173 0.07 -2.93 4.51
C ALA A 173 -0.51 -2.05 3.41
N ASN A 174 -0.83 -0.81 3.74
CA ASN A 174 -1.04 0.26 2.77
C ASN A 174 0.29 0.73 2.18
N LEU A 175 0.23 1.40 1.02
CA LEU A 175 1.38 2.09 0.45
C LEU A 175 1.52 3.50 1.04
N ASP A 176 1.64 3.57 2.36
CA ASP A 176 1.89 4.82 3.09
C ASP A 176 3.07 4.68 4.06
N VAL A 177 3.56 5.82 4.53
CA VAL A 177 4.75 5.86 5.39
C VAL A 177 4.47 5.24 6.76
N ARG A 178 3.22 5.36 7.28
CA ARG A 178 2.86 4.78 8.59
C ARG A 178 2.88 3.26 8.52
N SER A 179 2.19 2.66 7.55
CA SER A 179 2.20 1.21 7.34
C SER A 179 3.62 0.67 7.11
N LEU A 180 4.45 1.41 6.38
CA LEU A 180 5.78 0.93 6.01
C LEU A 180 6.87 1.15 7.07
N HIS A 181 6.66 2.05 8.06
CA HIS A 181 7.70 2.38 9.05
C HIS A 181 7.23 2.44 10.50
N LEU A 182 5.92 2.52 10.76
CA LEU A 182 5.42 2.72 12.12
C LEU A 182 4.53 1.59 12.61
N ASN A 183 3.94 0.80 11.69
CA ASN A 183 3.03 -0.28 12.04
C ASN A 183 3.72 -1.64 11.97
N TYR A 184 3.14 -2.60 12.68
CA TYR A 184 3.32 -4.02 12.38
C TYR A 184 2.42 -4.35 11.20
N GLU A 185 3.02 -4.84 10.13
CA GLU A 185 2.28 -5.23 8.92
C GLU A 185 2.77 -6.58 8.42
N LEU A 186 1.84 -7.35 7.92
CA LEU A 186 2.11 -8.61 7.24
C LEU A 186 1.72 -8.47 5.78
N GLN A 187 2.70 -8.69 4.91
CA GLN A 187 2.47 -8.69 3.47
C GLN A 187 2.94 -10.02 2.88
N LEU A 188 2.13 -10.59 2.05
CA LEU A 188 2.48 -11.77 1.29
C LEU A 188 2.92 -11.37 -0.11
N ARG A 189 4.08 -11.85 -0.54
CA ARG A 189 4.54 -11.82 -1.92
C ARG A 189 4.42 -13.23 -2.50
N VAL A 190 3.61 -13.42 -3.51
CA VAL A 190 3.42 -14.70 -4.18
C VAL A 190 3.89 -14.59 -5.62
N ASP A 191 4.71 -15.54 -6.08
CA ASP A 191 5.09 -15.69 -7.48
C ASP A 191 4.34 -16.91 -8.03
N ASN A 192 3.14 -16.67 -8.56
CA ASN A 192 2.25 -17.71 -9.05
C ASN A 192 1.33 -17.13 -10.13
N LYS A 193 1.53 -17.56 -11.36
CA LYS A 193 0.80 -17.04 -12.52
C LYS A 193 -0.71 -17.32 -12.51
N PRO A 194 -1.21 -18.52 -12.15
CA PRO A 194 -2.65 -18.76 -11.98
C PRO A 194 -3.28 -17.81 -10.97
N PHE A 195 -2.71 -17.69 -9.79
CA PHE A 195 -3.22 -16.80 -8.74
C PHE A 195 -3.16 -15.32 -9.14
N ALA A 196 -2.13 -14.92 -9.91
CA ALA A 196 -2.04 -13.56 -10.44
C ALA A 196 -3.13 -13.25 -11.48
N ARG A 197 -3.64 -14.25 -12.20
CA ARG A 197 -4.80 -14.07 -13.09
C ARG A 197 -6.07 -13.78 -12.30
N GLU A 198 -6.36 -14.54 -11.25
CA GLU A 198 -7.50 -14.28 -10.37
C GLU A 198 -7.43 -12.86 -9.77
N ALA A 199 -6.25 -12.46 -9.28
CA ALA A 199 -6.02 -11.10 -8.79
C ALA A 199 -6.22 -10.03 -9.89
N ALA A 200 -5.83 -10.33 -11.14
CA ALA A 200 -6.00 -9.44 -12.28
C ALA A 200 -7.48 -9.31 -12.69
N ASP A 201 -8.26 -10.37 -12.54
CA ASP A 201 -9.71 -10.36 -12.77
C ASP A 201 -10.42 -9.49 -11.74
N ILE A 202 -10.01 -9.57 -10.46
CA ILE A 202 -10.48 -8.69 -9.39
C ILE A 202 -10.15 -7.23 -9.74
N PHE A 203 -8.90 -6.93 -10.09
CA PHE A 203 -8.48 -5.58 -10.50
C PHE A 203 -9.31 -5.05 -11.67
N THR A 204 -9.54 -5.89 -12.66
CA THR A 204 -10.30 -5.52 -13.87
C THR A 204 -11.79 -5.31 -13.54
N GLY A 205 -12.33 -6.09 -12.61
CA GLY A 205 -13.67 -5.91 -12.07
C GLY A 205 -13.83 -4.56 -11.38
N ASP A 206 -12.91 -4.24 -10.46
CA ASP A 206 -12.92 -2.96 -9.74
C ASP A 206 -12.71 -1.76 -10.69
N LEU A 207 -11.89 -1.93 -11.73
CA LEU A 207 -11.63 -0.88 -12.72
C LEU A 207 -12.91 -0.40 -13.44
N LYS A 208 -13.89 -1.28 -13.63
CA LYS A 208 -15.19 -0.92 -14.24
C LYS A 208 -15.99 0.08 -13.41
N HIS A 209 -15.72 0.14 -12.12
CA HIS A 209 -16.38 1.03 -11.16
C HIS A 209 -15.55 2.28 -10.86
N CYS A 210 -14.48 2.51 -11.63
CA CYS A 210 -13.57 3.62 -11.40
C CYS A 210 -13.78 4.76 -12.40
N ARG A 211 -13.54 5.96 -11.93
CA ARG A 211 -13.38 7.14 -12.78
C ARG A 211 -11.89 7.31 -13.12
N ARG A 212 -11.55 7.30 -14.40
CA ARG A 212 -10.19 7.63 -14.86
C ARG A 212 -9.89 9.11 -14.66
N ILE A 213 -8.70 9.42 -14.17
CA ILE A 213 -8.21 10.78 -13.95
C ILE A 213 -7.29 11.18 -15.11
N GLU A 214 -7.75 12.12 -15.91
CA GLU A 214 -6.98 12.68 -17.03
C GLU A 214 -6.23 13.93 -16.59
N LEU A 215 -4.93 14.05 -16.92
CA LEU A 215 -4.06 15.15 -16.47
C LEU A 215 -4.65 16.53 -16.85
N LYS A 216 -5.07 16.69 -18.10
CA LYS A 216 -5.61 17.98 -18.58
C LYS A 216 -6.90 18.36 -17.86
N ALA A 217 -7.83 17.41 -17.71
CA ALA A 217 -9.10 17.60 -17.01
C ALA A 217 -8.87 17.89 -15.52
N TRP A 218 -7.96 17.17 -14.89
CA TRP A 218 -7.62 17.35 -13.47
C TRP A 218 -7.00 18.73 -13.20
N LEU A 219 -6.10 19.20 -14.07
CA LEU A 219 -5.50 20.54 -13.96
C LEU A 219 -6.52 21.65 -14.15
N LYS A 220 -7.48 21.46 -15.08
CA LYS A 220 -8.56 22.43 -15.35
C LYS A 220 -9.57 22.50 -14.20
N ALA A 221 -9.92 21.35 -13.61
CA ALA A 221 -10.91 21.26 -12.53
C ALA A 221 -10.39 21.81 -11.18
N ARG A 222 -9.08 21.94 -11.01
CA ARG A 222 -8.49 22.35 -9.73
C ARG A 222 -7.80 23.69 -9.82
N ARG A 223 -8.21 24.61 -8.94
CA ARG A 223 -7.55 25.90 -8.74
C ARG A 223 -6.11 25.67 -8.23
N TRP A 224 -5.20 26.58 -8.55
CA TRP A 224 -3.78 26.47 -8.15
C TRP A 224 -3.59 26.28 -6.63
N TRP A 225 -4.39 26.98 -5.80
CA TRP A 225 -4.30 26.89 -4.34
C TRP A 225 -4.73 25.50 -3.81
N GLN A 226 -5.70 24.82 -4.43
CA GLN A 226 -6.06 23.43 -4.07
C GLN A 226 -4.90 22.46 -4.31
N ARG A 227 -4.11 22.70 -5.34
CA ARG A 227 -2.90 21.91 -5.63
C ARG A 227 -1.82 22.16 -4.59
N VAL A 228 -1.65 23.42 -4.15
CA VAL A 228 -0.74 23.78 -3.06
C VAL A 228 -1.16 23.13 -1.75
N ILE A 229 -2.45 23.21 -1.38
CA ILE A 229 -2.97 22.55 -0.17
C ILE A 229 -2.72 21.03 -0.22
N GLY A 230 -2.98 20.36 -1.34
CA GLY A 230 -2.67 18.94 -1.50
C GLY A 230 -1.18 18.62 -1.36
N ALA A 231 -0.31 19.45 -1.91
CA ALA A 231 1.14 19.30 -1.76
C ALA A 231 1.62 19.52 -0.31
N VAL A 232 1.03 20.50 0.39
CA VAL A 232 1.30 20.75 1.82
C VAL A 232 0.78 19.58 2.66
N ALA A 233 -0.44 19.10 2.43
CA ALA A 233 -0.99 17.93 3.12
C ALA A 233 -0.10 16.69 2.91
N TYR A 234 0.35 16.46 1.68
CA TYR A 234 1.31 15.38 1.40
C TYR A 234 2.61 15.57 2.18
N PHE A 235 3.18 16.78 2.19
CA PHE A 235 4.41 17.05 2.93
C PHE A 235 4.22 16.80 4.42
N MET A 236 3.13 17.28 5.01
CA MET A 236 2.81 17.09 6.42
C MET A 236 2.69 15.60 6.77
N LEU A 237 1.84 14.85 6.06
CA LEU A 237 1.56 13.46 6.37
C LEU A 237 2.71 12.49 5.98
N ALA A 238 3.39 12.74 4.87
CA ALA A 238 4.45 11.86 4.41
C ALA A 238 5.83 12.18 5.00
N ARG A 239 6.00 13.33 5.67
CA ARG A 239 7.30 13.80 6.16
C ARG A 239 7.30 14.14 7.64
N LEU A 240 6.34 14.94 8.10
CA LEU A 240 6.32 15.44 9.48
C LEU A 240 5.63 14.46 10.43
N ASP A 241 4.44 13.94 10.07
CA ASP A 241 3.69 13.01 10.93
C ASP A 241 4.52 11.77 11.31
N PRO A 242 5.21 11.07 10.39
CA PRO A 242 6.04 9.94 10.77
C PRO A 242 7.25 10.33 11.64
N TYR A 243 7.80 11.53 11.45
CA TYR A 243 8.89 12.03 12.27
C TYR A 243 8.44 12.34 13.71
N VAL A 244 7.27 12.97 13.86
CA VAL A 244 6.68 13.25 15.18
C VAL A 244 6.29 11.94 15.88
N ALA A 245 5.60 11.05 15.17
CA ALA A 245 5.19 9.74 15.71
C ALA A 245 6.39 8.91 16.16
N SER A 246 7.50 8.90 15.40
CA SER A 246 8.70 8.16 15.78
C SER A 246 9.38 8.70 17.05
N ARG A 247 9.23 9.98 17.37
CA ARG A 247 9.75 10.59 18.60
C ARG A 247 8.92 10.21 19.83
N SER A 248 7.60 10.10 19.70
CA SER A 248 6.74 9.68 20.81
C SER A 248 6.99 8.22 21.25
N TRP A 249 7.53 7.38 20.37
CA TRP A 249 7.91 5.99 20.68
C TRP A 249 9.26 5.84 21.39
N ARG A 250 10.07 6.89 21.39
CA ARG A 250 11.40 6.91 22.04
C ARG A 250 11.37 7.44 23.48
N ARG A 251 10.22 7.92 23.93
CA ARG A 251 9.96 8.35 25.30
C ARG A 251 9.21 7.28 26.07
#